data_9e64401700219991cf77739fb8d0a2ba
#
_entry.id   9e64401700219991cf77739fb8d0a2ba
#
_cell.length_a   1.000
_cell.length_b   1.000
_cell.length_c   1.000
_cell.angle_alpha   90.00
_cell.angle_beta   90.00
_cell.angle_gamma   90.00
#
_symmetry.space_group_name_H-M   'P 1'
#
loop_
_entity.id
_entity.type
_entity.pdbx_description
1 polymer ?
#
loop_
_entity_poly.entity_id
_entity_poly.type
_entity_poly.pdbx_seq_one_letter_code
_entity_poly.pdbx_strand_id
1 'polypeptide(L)'
;YMKNVLLIDSGSGGVNILKECVKVCPYSNYLLYCDHENLPYGEKSKAELIEITESNLQKIHSFFKFDIVIFACNTLTATVIDEMREKYKNITFIGTVPAIKPALNEFEEKDILLIDTKTTIKNNKLIGKYRNSEIKFKALSRLAPLIDEHLDELDLIYPYLKRQLSGDFKALVLGCTHYKAVEKIIKEIKPNVKIFDSANGVARRLLHFIQGR
;
A
#
# COMPACT_ATOMS: atom_id res chain seq x y z
N TYR A 1 16.87 -5.21 18.85
CA TYR A 1 17.99 -4.69 18.06
C TYR A 1 17.50 -3.52 17.19
N MET A 2 18.27 -2.41 17.23
CA MET A 2 18.00 -1.24 16.40
C MET A 2 18.30 -1.59 14.94
N LYS A 3 17.34 -1.34 14.04
CA LYS A 3 17.45 -1.56 12.60
C LYS A 3 17.21 -0.27 11.84
N ASN A 4 17.86 -0.11 10.71
CA ASN A 4 17.59 0.96 9.78
C ASN A 4 16.56 0.48 8.76
N VAL A 5 15.40 1.08 8.75
CA VAL A 5 14.25 0.70 7.93
C VAL A 5 13.95 1.80 6.92
N LEU A 6 14.09 1.49 5.65
CA LEU A 6 13.69 2.36 4.55
C LEU A 6 12.27 2.01 4.11
N LEU A 7 11.38 2.98 4.06
CA LEU A 7 10.08 2.85 3.40
C LEU A 7 10.12 3.60 2.07
N ILE A 8 9.63 2.98 1.00
CA ILE A 8 9.51 3.60 -0.33
C ILE A 8 8.04 3.58 -0.74
N ASP A 9 7.52 4.76 -1.08
CA ASP A 9 6.19 4.93 -1.67
C ASP A 9 6.26 5.86 -2.88
N SER A 10 5.27 5.79 -3.77
CA SER A 10 5.15 6.71 -4.90
C SER A 10 4.75 8.12 -4.49
N GLY A 11 4.09 8.29 -3.33
CA GLY A 11 3.58 9.57 -2.85
C GLY A 11 3.42 9.58 -1.33
N SER A 12 2.35 10.19 -0.83
CA SER A 12 2.11 10.44 0.60
C SER A 12 1.57 9.23 1.39
N GLY A 13 1.09 8.19 0.70
CA GLY A 13 0.37 7.06 1.33
C GLY A 13 1.16 6.25 2.34
N GLY A 14 2.49 6.18 2.17
CA GLY A 14 3.41 5.44 3.06
C GLY A 14 3.48 5.94 4.49
N VAL A 15 3.03 7.18 4.77
CA VAL A 15 2.99 7.76 6.11
C VAL A 15 2.17 6.90 7.09
N ASN A 16 1.07 6.31 6.64
CA ASN A 16 0.23 5.47 7.49
C ASN A 16 0.95 4.16 7.88
N ILE A 17 1.69 3.57 6.94
CA ILE A 17 2.51 2.37 7.22
C ILE A 17 3.63 2.72 8.18
N LEU A 18 4.33 3.85 7.98
CA LEU A 18 5.38 4.32 8.87
C LEU A 18 4.85 4.49 10.30
N LYS A 19 3.69 5.14 10.49
CA LYS A 19 3.08 5.32 11.82
C LYS A 19 2.87 3.99 12.55
N GLU A 20 2.37 2.98 11.87
CA GLU A 20 2.15 1.66 12.47
C GLU A 20 3.47 0.92 12.75
N CYS A 21 4.47 1.05 11.87
CA CYS A 21 5.80 0.49 12.09
C CYS A 21 6.48 1.10 13.33
N VAL A 22 6.43 2.42 13.48
CA VAL A 22 7.00 3.12 14.65
C VAL A 22 6.32 2.69 15.96
N LYS A 23 5.00 2.48 15.97
CA LYS A 23 4.28 1.98 17.16
C LYS A 23 4.78 0.62 17.63
N VAL A 24 5.06 -0.31 16.73
CA VAL A 24 5.45 -1.68 17.09
C VAL A 24 6.96 -1.87 17.22
N CYS A 25 7.75 -1.04 16.57
CA CYS A 25 9.21 -1.09 16.57
C CYS A 25 9.84 0.29 16.84
N PRO A 26 9.58 0.92 18.00
CA PRO A 26 9.94 2.32 18.27
C PRO A 26 11.43 2.60 18.34
N TYR A 27 12.27 1.57 18.49
CA TYR A 27 13.73 1.72 18.63
C TYR A 27 14.50 1.52 17.32
N SER A 28 13.80 1.44 16.18
CA SER A 28 14.43 1.42 14.85
C SER A 28 14.55 2.83 14.28
N ASN A 29 15.52 3.02 13.39
CA ASN A 29 15.62 4.26 12.62
C ASN A 29 14.81 4.11 11.34
N TYR A 30 14.05 5.13 10.98
CA TYR A 30 13.17 5.12 9.82
C TYR A 30 13.49 6.25 8.85
N LEU A 31 13.50 5.92 7.56
CA LEU A 31 13.45 6.89 6.47
C LEU A 31 12.25 6.54 5.59
N LEU A 32 11.35 7.50 5.38
CA LEU A 32 10.30 7.41 4.37
C LEU A 32 10.71 8.22 3.14
N TYR A 33 10.85 7.55 2.01
CA TYR A 33 11.09 8.18 0.72
C TYR A 33 9.80 8.18 -0.11
N CYS A 34 9.27 9.37 -0.38
CA CYS A 34 8.11 9.61 -1.22
C CYS A 34 8.58 10.04 -2.61
N ASP A 35 8.41 9.18 -3.61
CA ASP A 35 8.90 9.41 -4.97
C ASP A 35 7.89 10.19 -5.82
N HIS A 36 7.67 11.45 -5.45
CA HIS A 36 6.73 12.32 -6.16
C HIS A 36 7.12 12.60 -7.62
N GLU A 37 8.42 12.55 -7.94
CA GLU A 37 8.94 12.79 -9.30
C GLU A 37 8.43 11.72 -10.29
N ASN A 38 8.20 10.50 -9.82
CA ASN A 38 7.79 9.37 -10.64
C ASN A 38 6.32 8.95 -10.42
N LEU A 39 5.52 9.71 -9.67
CA LEU A 39 4.09 9.47 -9.49
C LEU A 39 3.33 9.64 -10.82
N PRO A 40 2.31 8.82 -11.15
CA PRO A 40 1.83 7.65 -10.43
C PRO A 40 2.53 6.35 -10.90
N TYR A 41 2.94 5.50 -9.98
CA TYR A 41 3.53 4.19 -10.30
C TYR A 41 2.57 3.25 -11.04
N GLY A 42 1.27 3.43 -10.87
CA GLY A 42 0.25 2.60 -11.51
C GLY A 42 0.19 2.66 -13.05
N GLU A 43 0.81 3.66 -13.65
CA GLU A 43 0.86 3.87 -15.11
C GLU A 43 2.18 3.42 -15.74
N LYS A 44 3.18 3.09 -14.92
CA LYS A 44 4.51 2.70 -15.38
C LYS A 44 4.60 1.21 -15.70
N SER A 45 5.44 0.88 -16.67
CA SER A 45 5.82 -0.50 -16.97
C SER A 45 6.65 -1.12 -15.84
N LYS A 46 6.73 -2.45 -15.83
CA LYS A 46 7.60 -3.17 -14.90
C LYS A 46 9.07 -2.78 -15.03
N ALA A 47 9.56 -2.62 -16.26
CA ALA A 47 10.96 -2.24 -16.53
C ALA A 47 11.26 -0.86 -15.95
N GLU A 48 10.42 0.14 -16.21
CA GLU A 48 10.57 1.49 -15.64
C GLU A 48 10.55 1.46 -14.10
N LEU A 49 9.64 0.69 -13.48
CA LEU A 49 9.59 0.57 -12.01
C LEU A 49 10.82 -0.11 -11.42
N ILE A 50 11.44 -1.07 -12.12
CA ILE A 50 12.71 -1.66 -11.71
C ILE A 50 13.82 -0.60 -11.73
N GLU A 51 13.98 0.12 -12.84
CA GLU A 51 15.01 1.17 -12.99
C GLU A 51 14.85 2.27 -11.94
N ILE A 52 13.63 2.78 -11.73
CA ILE A 52 13.32 3.79 -10.71
C ILE A 52 13.66 3.25 -9.31
N THR A 53 13.25 2.03 -8.99
CA THR A 53 13.49 1.44 -7.68
C THR A 53 14.99 1.29 -7.41
N GLU A 54 15.75 0.79 -8.37
CA GLU A 54 17.20 0.62 -8.26
C GLU A 54 17.93 1.97 -8.11
N SER A 55 17.55 2.96 -8.91
CA SER A 55 18.09 4.32 -8.81
C SER A 55 17.83 4.90 -7.43
N ASN A 56 16.60 4.80 -6.93
CA ASN A 56 16.22 5.28 -5.59
C ASN A 56 16.99 4.55 -4.49
N LEU A 57 17.11 3.22 -4.56
CA LEU A 57 17.89 2.44 -3.59
C LEU A 57 19.36 2.88 -3.56
N GLN A 58 19.99 3.07 -4.72
CA GLN A 58 21.38 3.53 -4.81
C GLN A 58 21.56 4.93 -4.23
N LYS A 59 20.69 5.88 -4.63
CA LYS A 59 20.68 7.25 -4.14
C LYS A 59 20.57 7.29 -2.62
N ILE A 60 19.57 6.59 -2.07
CA ILE A 60 19.31 6.58 -0.62
C ILE A 60 20.45 5.88 0.14
N HIS A 61 20.97 4.77 -0.39
CA HIS A 61 22.04 4.03 0.27
C HIS A 61 23.34 4.84 0.43
N SER A 62 23.53 5.90 -0.35
CA SER A 62 24.71 6.77 -0.23
C SER A 62 24.74 7.54 1.11
N PHE A 63 23.57 7.88 1.68
CA PHE A 63 23.45 8.68 2.91
C PHE A 63 22.70 7.96 4.05
N PHE A 64 21.87 6.95 3.75
CA PHE A 64 21.15 6.14 4.74
C PHE A 64 21.36 4.66 4.46
N LYS A 65 22.19 4.00 5.29
CA LYS A 65 22.38 2.55 5.20
C LYS A 65 21.19 1.84 5.84
N PHE A 66 20.52 0.97 5.09
CA PHE A 66 19.31 0.28 5.52
C PHE A 66 19.51 -1.24 5.56
N ASP A 67 18.89 -1.88 6.55
CA ASP A 67 18.85 -3.34 6.72
C ASP A 67 17.58 -3.92 6.09
N ILE A 68 16.49 -3.16 6.17
CA ILE A 68 15.14 -3.57 5.74
C ILE A 68 14.57 -2.49 4.82
N VAL A 69 13.98 -2.92 3.71
CA VAL A 69 13.22 -2.05 2.79
C VAL A 69 11.77 -2.48 2.81
N ILE A 70 10.88 -1.55 3.11
CA ILE A 70 9.44 -1.72 3.02
C ILE A 70 8.94 -1.01 1.76
N PHE A 71 8.38 -1.75 0.81
CA PHE A 71 7.62 -1.13 -0.26
C PHE A 71 6.24 -0.75 0.28
N ALA A 72 6.13 0.51 0.72
CA ALA A 72 4.90 1.09 1.25
C ALA A 72 3.94 1.50 0.10
N CYS A 73 3.98 0.77 -1.00
CA CYS A 73 3.16 0.94 -2.19
C CYS A 73 2.73 -0.43 -2.71
N ASN A 74 1.42 -0.65 -2.83
CA ASN A 74 0.87 -1.90 -3.32
C ASN A 74 1.26 -2.16 -4.78
N THR A 75 1.26 -1.13 -5.63
CA THR A 75 1.66 -1.24 -7.04
C THR A 75 3.13 -1.65 -7.15
N LEU A 76 4.02 -1.00 -6.42
CA LEU A 76 5.46 -1.33 -6.41
C LEU A 76 5.68 -2.77 -5.93
N THR A 77 5.04 -3.14 -4.82
CA THR A 77 5.08 -4.51 -4.29
C THR A 77 4.63 -5.54 -5.32
N ALA A 78 3.46 -5.31 -5.94
CA ALA A 78 2.90 -6.26 -6.91
C ALA A 78 3.76 -6.42 -8.17
N THR A 79 4.57 -5.42 -8.51
CA THR A 79 5.27 -5.35 -9.78
C THR A 79 6.73 -5.78 -9.68
N VAL A 80 7.47 -5.38 -8.63
CA VAL A 80 8.95 -5.51 -8.62
C VAL A 80 9.55 -6.21 -7.40
N ILE A 81 8.77 -6.57 -6.38
CA ILE A 81 9.35 -7.08 -5.12
C ILE A 81 10.15 -8.37 -5.30
N ASP A 82 9.73 -9.24 -6.20
CA ASP A 82 10.41 -10.52 -6.42
C ASP A 82 11.78 -10.31 -7.07
N GLU A 83 11.89 -9.39 -8.04
CA GLU A 83 13.15 -9.02 -8.69
C GLU A 83 14.12 -8.38 -7.69
N MET A 84 13.61 -7.51 -6.82
CA MET A 84 14.44 -6.89 -5.78
C MET A 84 14.97 -7.91 -4.77
N ARG A 85 14.13 -8.86 -4.36
CA ARG A 85 14.54 -9.98 -3.48
C ARG A 85 15.56 -10.90 -4.13
N GLU A 86 15.45 -11.11 -5.42
CA GLU A 86 16.39 -11.93 -6.19
C GLU A 86 17.74 -11.23 -6.31
N LYS A 87 17.74 -9.94 -6.62
CA LYS A 87 18.95 -9.15 -6.86
C LYS A 87 19.71 -8.79 -5.57
N TYR A 88 18.99 -8.44 -4.50
CA TYR A 88 19.57 -7.90 -3.26
C TYR A 88 19.41 -8.90 -2.10
N LYS A 89 20.15 -10.01 -2.12
CA LYS A 89 20.04 -11.11 -1.14
C LYS A 89 20.31 -10.71 0.32
N ASN A 90 21.08 -9.67 0.54
CA ASN A 90 21.48 -9.19 1.87
C ASN A 90 20.50 -8.16 2.46
N ILE A 91 19.44 -7.78 1.71
CA ILE A 91 18.45 -6.83 2.15
C ILE A 91 17.11 -7.55 2.32
N THR A 92 16.45 -7.31 3.44
CA THR A 92 15.10 -7.82 3.67
C THR A 92 14.07 -6.89 3.03
N PHE A 93 13.31 -7.39 2.03
CA PHE A 93 12.21 -6.66 1.41
C PHE A 93 10.86 -7.10 1.96
N ILE A 94 10.12 -6.16 2.54
CA ILE A 94 8.75 -6.34 3.01
C ILE A 94 7.82 -5.61 2.03
N GLY A 95 6.84 -6.33 1.50
CA GLY A 95 5.85 -5.75 0.60
C GLY A 95 4.55 -5.41 1.32
N THR A 96 3.81 -4.48 0.74
CA THR A 96 2.45 -4.13 1.14
C THR A 96 1.47 -4.87 0.25
N VAL A 97 0.53 -5.59 0.86
CA VAL A 97 -0.53 -6.33 0.16
C VAL A 97 -1.90 -5.99 0.73
N PRO A 98 -2.96 -6.01 -0.09
CA PRO A 98 -4.31 -5.72 0.39
C PRO A 98 -4.75 -6.63 1.54
N ALA A 99 -5.47 -6.07 2.51
CA ALA A 99 -5.92 -6.76 3.73
C ALA A 99 -7.13 -7.68 3.49
N ILE A 100 -7.08 -8.54 2.46
CA ILE A 100 -8.18 -9.45 2.10
C ILE A 100 -8.42 -10.47 3.21
N LYS A 101 -7.37 -11.10 3.75
CA LYS A 101 -7.52 -12.10 4.81
C LYS A 101 -8.16 -11.56 6.09
N PRO A 102 -7.75 -10.38 6.62
CA PRO A 102 -8.45 -9.75 7.73
C PRO A 102 -9.94 -9.51 7.46
N ALA A 103 -10.31 -9.09 6.24
CA ALA A 103 -11.71 -8.88 5.86
C ALA A 103 -12.49 -10.21 5.83
N LEU A 104 -11.92 -11.26 5.27
CA LEU A 104 -12.53 -12.59 5.21
C LEU A 104 -12.70 -13.27 6.58
N ASN A 105 -11.95 -12.86 7.59
CA ASN A 105 -12.16 -13.35 8.97
C ASN A 105 -13.44 -12.82 9.60
N GLU A 106 -14.06 -11.78 9.04
CA GLU A 106 -15.22 -11.12 9.62
C GLU A 106 -16.42 -11.03 8.65
N PHE A 107 -16.20 -11.15 7.35
CA PHE A 107 -17.23 -10.98 6.33
C PHE A 107 -17.17 -12.07 5.27
N GLU A 108 -18.33 -12.38 4.68
CA GLU A 108 -18.42 -13.26 3.52
C GLU A 108 -17.85 -12.57 2.27
N GLU A 109 -17.33 -13.33 1.32
CA GLU A 109 -16.70 -12.82 0.09
C GLU A 109 -17.60 -11.83 -0.66
N LYS A 110 -18.91 -12.13 -0.81
CA LYS A 110 -19.90 -11.29 -1.51
C LYS A 110 -20.11 -9.91 -0.88
N ASP A 111 -19.79 -9.77 0.42
CA ASP A 111 -19.94 -8.53 1.19
C ASP A 111 -18.68 -7.65 1.13
N ILE A 112 -17.60 -8.12 0.48
CA ILE A 112 -16.31 -7.43 0.41
C ILE A 112 -16.17 -6.71 -0.93
N LEU A 113 -15.86 -5.41 -0.87
CA LEU A 113 -15.35 -4.63 -1.99
C LEU A 113 -13.87 -4.31 -1.77
N LEU A 114 -13.02 -4.66 -2.72
CA LEU A 114 -11.63 -4.22 -2.75
C LEU A 114 -11.47 -3.13 -3.81
N ILE A 115 -10.96 -1.97 -3.40
CA ILE A 115 -10.59 -0.88 -4.32
C ILE A 115 -9.06 -0.76 -4.39
N ASP A 116 -8.50 -0.66 -5.60
CA ASP A 116 -7.06 -0.56 -5.82
C ASP A 116 -6.76 0.09 -7.17
N THR A 117 -5.49 0.27 -7.52
CA THR A 117 -5.10 0.63 -8.87
C THR A 117 -5.30 -0.54 -9.84
N LYS A 118 -5.53 -0.23 -11.12
CA LYS A 118 -5.68 -1.26 -12.17
C LYS A 118 -4.45 -2.19 -12.23
N THR A 119 -3.27 -1.63 -12.11
CA THR A 119 -2.00 -2.35 -12.15
C THR A 119 -1.88 -3.32 -10.97
N THR A 120 -2.23 -2.90 -9.75
CA THR A 120 -2.22 -3.79 -8.58
C THR A 120 -3.21 -4.93 -8.74
N ILE A 121 -4.45 -4.64 -9.12
CA ILE A 121 -5.48 -5.68 -9.33
C ILE A 121 -5.00 -6.71 -10.36
N LYS A 122 -4.34 -6.26 -11.44
CA LYS A 122 -3.82 -7.15 -12.48
C LYS A 122 -2.66 -8.02 -12.01
N ASN A 123 -1.69 -7.43 -11.30
CA ASN A 123 -0.37 -8.04 -11.06
C ASN A 123 -0.21 -8.66 -9.67
N ASN A 124 -1.06 -8.30 -8.70
CA ASN A 124 -0.90 -8.78 -7.33
C ASN A 124 -1.25 -10.26 -7.21
N LYS A 125 -0.27 -11.07 -6.80
CA LYS A 125 -0.43 -12.53 -6.66
C LYS A 125 -1.48 -12.92 -5.62
N LEU A 126 -1.64 -12.13 -4.54
CA LEU A 126 -2.67 -12.40 -3.53
C LEU A 126 -4.07 -12.15 -4.10
N ILE A 127 -4.29 -11.02 -4.78
CA ILE A 127 -5.56 -10.74 -5.47
C ILE A 127 -5.85 -11.83 -6.51
N GLY A 128 -4.82 -12.29 -7.23
CA GLY A 128 -4.94 -13.36 -8.22
C GLY A 128 -5.58 -14.65 -7.68
N LYS A 129 -5.36 -14.98 -6.39
CA LYS A 129 -5.96 -16.14 -5.74
C LYS A 129 -7.48 -16.01 -5.54
N TYR A 130 -7.99 -14.80 -5.52
CA TYR A 130 -9.42 -14.51 -5.28
C TYR A 130 -10.17 -14.07 -6.54
N ARG A 131 -9.58 -14.19 -7.75
CA ARG A 131 -10.25 -13.78 -9.00
C ARG A 131 -11.55 -14.51 -9.29
N ASN A 132 -11.66 -15.74 -8.85
CA ASN A 132 -12.86 -16.58 -9.03
C ASN A 132 -13.75 -16.62 -7.78
N SER A 133 -13.49 -15.75 -6.79
CA SER A 133 -14.31 -15.61 -5.59
C SER A 133 -15.45 -14.60 -5.82
N GLU A 134 -16.34 -14.46 -4.85
CA GLU A 134 -17.42 -13.47 -4.88
C GLU A 134 -16.97 -12.06 -4.44
N ILE A 135 -15.68 -11.87 -4.08
CA ILE A 135 -15.12 -10.56 -3.74
C ILE A 135 -15.22 -9.63 -4.95
N LYS A 136 -15.78 -8.45 -4.73
CA LYS A 136 -15.87 -7.42 -5.77
C LYS A 136 -14.56 -6.64 -5.85
N PHE A 137 -13.99 -6.52 -7.05
CA PHE A 137 -12.77 -5.74 -7.31
C PHE A 137 -13.10 -4.51 -8.13
N LYS A 138 -12.63 -3.33 -7.71
CA LYS A 138 -12.83 -2.08 -8.44
C LYS A 138 -11.54 -1.30 -8.59
N ALA A 139 -11.16 -1.02 -9.83
CA ALA A 139 -9.99 -0.19 -10.14
C ALA A 139 -10.33 1.30 -10.01
N LEU A 140 -9.62 2.00 -9.11
CA LEU A 140 -9.76 3.44 -8.89
C LEU A 140 -8.41 4.17 -9.08
N SER A 141 -7.71 3.94 -10.20
CA SER A 141 -6.35 4.46 -10.44
C SER A 141 -6.24 5.99 -10.35
N ARG A 142 -7.32 6.73 -10.65
CA ARG A 142 -7.35 8.20 -10.50
C ARG A 142 -7.40 8.67 -9.04
N LEU A 143 -7.78 7.81 -8.09
CA LEU A 143 -7.99 8.24 -6.71
C LEU A 143 -6.68 8.64 -6.02
N ALA A 144 -5.57 7.92 -6.24
CA ALA A 144 -4.29 8.26 -5.63
C ALA A 144 -3.76 9.63 -6.11
N PRO A 145 -3.66 9.92 -7.42
CA PRO A 145 -3.34 11.26 -7.90
C PRO A 145 -4.26 12.35 -7.35
N LEU A 146 -5.58 12.13 -7.34
CA LEU A 146 -6.53 13.10 -6.80
C LEU A 146 -6.28 13.41 -5.31
N ILE A 147 -5.90 12.42 -4.52
CA ILE A 147 -5.56 12.62 -3.11
C ILE A 147 -4.31 13.49 -2.98
N ASP A 148 -3.26 13.21 -3.75
CA ASP A 148 -2.01 14.00 -3.67
C ASP A 148 -2.19 15.43 -4.22
N GLU A 149 -3.06 15.63 -5.21
CA GLU A 149 -3.42 16.96 -5.74
C GLU A 149 -4.24 17.80 -4.75
N HIS A 150 -5.01 17.16 -3.87
CA HIS A 150 -5.96 17.83 -2.95
C HIS A 150 -5.71 17.50 -1.49
N LEU A 151 -4.45 17.30 -1.06
CA LEU A 151 -4.11 16.92 0.33
C LEU A 151 -4.70 17.88 1.38
N ASP A 152 -4.77 19.18 1.06
CA ASP A 152 -5.30 20.22 1.96
C ASP A 152 -6.84 20.39 1.85
N GLU A 153 -7.47 19.85 0.80
CA GLU A 153 -8.89 20.01 0.47
C GLU A 153 -9.53 18.69 0.06
N LEU A 154 -9.33 17.62 0.83
CA LEU A 154 -9.81 16.26 0.51
C LEU A 154 -11.33 16.18 0.25
N ASP A 155 -12.11 17.09 0.80
CA ASP A 155 -13.57 17.14 0.60
C ASP A 155 -13.97 17.30 -0.88
N LEU A 156 -13.09 17.87 -1.72
CA LEU A 156 -13.29 17.95 -3.18
C LEU A 156 -13.40 16.57 -3.85
N ILE A 157 -12.89 15.51 -3.19
CA ILE A 157 -12.95 14.13 -3.68
C ILE A 157 -14.29 13.45 -3.40
N TYR A 158 -15.12 14.02 -2.51
CA TYR A 158 -16.40 13.44 -2.10
C TYR A 158 -17.32 13.05 -3.28
N PRO A 159 -17.59 13.91 -4.30
CA PRO A 159 -18.46 13.55 -5.42
C PRO A 159 -17.93 12.38 -6.24
N TYR A 160 -16.59 12.31 -6.41
CA TYR A 160 -15.94 11.20 -7.09
C TYR A 160 -16.17 9.90 -6.31
N LEU A 161 -15.83 9.88 -5.00
CA LEU A 161 -15.98 8.69 -4.15
C LEU A 161 -17.43 8.24 -4.05
N LYS A 162 -18.39 9.15 -3.88
CA LYS A 162 -19.83 8.83 -3.81
C LYS A 162 -20.30 8.06 -5.04
N ARG A 163 -19.85 8.47 -6.23
CA ARG A 163 -20.15 7.76 -7.48
C ARG A 163 -19.47 6.40 -7.54
N GLN A 164 -18.21 6.31 -7.08
CA GLN A 164 -17.43 5.08 -7.17
C GLN A 164 -17.84 4.02 -6.14
N LEU A 165 -18.31 4.41 -4.97
CA LEU A 165 -18.69 3.52 -3.88
C LEU A 165 -20.21 3.21 -3.88
N SER A 166 -20.85 3.28 -5.06
CA SER A 166 -22.22 2.80 -5.23
C SER A 166 -22.31 1.27 -5.10
N GLY A 167 -23.47 0.77 -4.68
CA GLY A 167 -23.73 -0.66 -4.48
C GLY A 167 -23.61 -1.12 -3.02
N ASP A 168 -23.92 -2.39 -2.78
CA ASP A 168 -23.96 -2.98 -1.45
C ASP A 168 -22.70 -3.77 -1.17
N PHE A 169 -22.07 -3.44 -0.06
CA PHE A 169 -20.95 -4.14 0.56
C PHE A 169 -20.85 -3.74 2.04
N LYS A 170 -20.32 -4.62 2.87
CA LYS A 170 -20.19 -4.41 4.32
C LYS A 170 -18.74 -4.15 4.73
N ALA A 171 -17.80 -4.64 3.93
CA ALA A 171 -16.36 -4.47 4.13
C ALA A 171 -15.72 -3.80 2.91
N LEU A 172 -14.85 -2.82 3.15
CA LEU A 172 -14.04 -2.17 2.13
C LEU A 172 -12.57 -2.41 2.41
N VAL A 173 -11.89 -3.06 1.46
CA VAL A 173 -10.44 -3.25 1.51
C VAL A 173 -9.75 -2.16 0.69
N LEU A 174 -8.93 -1.35 1.36
CA LEU A 174 -8.11 -0.34 0.72
C LEU A 174 -6.82 -0.98 0.20
N GLY A 175 -6.78 -1.21 -1.10
CA GLY A 175 -5.63 -1.84 -1.76
C GLY A 175 -4.50 -0.87 -2.12
N CYS A 176 -4.73 0.43 -1.99
CA CYS A 176 -3.72 1.47 -2.19
C CYS A 176 -3.50 2.25 -0.89
N THR A 177 -2.24 2.54 -0.56
CA THR A 177 -1.85 3.24 0.68
C THR A 177 -2.39 4.65 0.78
N HIS A 178 -2.53 5.35 -0.37
CA HIS A 178 -3.12 6.70 -0.43
C HIS A 178 -4.58 6.74 0.02
N TYR A 179 -5.35 5.66 -0.23
CA TYR A 179 -6.80 5.66 0.01
C TYR A 179 -7.17 5.79 1.49
N LYS A 180 -6.22 5.56 2.40
CA LYS A 180 -6.42 5.81 3.83
C LYS A 180 -6.68 7.29 4.13
N ALA A 181 -6.13 8.22 3.37
CA ALA A 181 -6.34 9.65 3.55
C ALA A 181 -7.82 10.07 3.43
N VAL A 182 -8.59 9.36 2.62
CA VAL A 182 -10.03 9.65 2.40
C VAL A 182 -10.97 8.77 3.23
N GLU A 183 -10.48 8.07 4.25
CA GLU A 183 -11.28 7.18 5.11
C GLU A 183 -12.48 7.90 5.74
N LYS A 184 -12.30 9.14 6.19
CA LYS A 184 -13.37 9.95 6.76
C LYS A 184 -14.50 10.17 5.76
N ILE A 185 -14.15 10.54 4.53
CA ILE A 185 -15.12 10.74 3.43
C ILE A 185 -15.84 9.42 3.09
N ILE A 186 -15.09 8.31 3.05
CA ILE A 186 -15.68 6.99 2.83
C ILE A 186 -16.71 6.68 3.91
N LYS A 187 -16.40 6.97 5.17
CA LYS A 187 -17.31 6.77 6.30
C LYS A 187 -18.54 7.67 6.26
N GLU A 188 -18.45 8.87 5.75
CA GLU A 188 -19.59 9.76 5.50
C GLU A 188 -20.52 9.20 4.42
N ILE A 189 -19.95 8.61 3.35
CA ILE A 189 -20.72 7.99 2.25
C ILE A 189 -21.32 6.64 2.68
N LYS A 190 -20.57 5.84 3.45
CA LYS A 190 -20.91 4.47 3.87
C LYS A 190 -20.65 4.28 5.38
N PRO A 191 -21.51 4.83 6.26
CA PRO A 191 -21.25 4.85 7.71
C PRO A 191 -21.04 3.48 8.35
N ASN A 192 -21.74 2.45 7.86
CA ASN A 192 -21.74 1.10 8.41
C ASN A 192 -20.67 0.18 7.82
N VAL A 193 -19.91 0.65 6.82
CA VAL A 193 -18.89 -0.18 6.18
C VAL A 193 -17.65 -0.28 7.08
N LYS A 194 -17.14 -1.49 7.31
CA LYS A 194 -15.85 -1.70 7.97
C LYS A 194 -14.71 -1.57 6.96
N ILE A 195 -13.70 -0.77 7.30
CA ILE A 195 -12.56 -0.49 6.42
C ILE A 195 -11.36 -1.31 6.89
N PHE A 196 -10.67 -1.93 5.94
CA PHE A 196 -9.46 -2.72 6.14
C PHE A 196 -8.33 -2.15 5.31
N ASP A 197 -7.18 -1.90 5.94
CA ASP A 197 -5.96 -1.45 5.29
C ASP A 197 -4.77 -2.37 5.63
N SER A 198 -3.66 -2.17 4.92
CA SER A 198 -2.49 -3.04 5.01
C SER A 198 -1.50 -2.66 6.11
N ALA A 199 -1.63 -1.50 6.75
CA ALA A 199 -0.58 -0.94 7.59
C ALA A 199 -0.22 -1.84 8.79
N ASN A 200 -1.23 -2.36 9.50
CA ASN A 200 -1.01 -3.30 10.60
C ASN A 200 -0.32 -4.59 10.17
N GLY A 201 -0.66 -5.11 8.98
CA GLY A 201 -0.04 -6.32 8.44
C GLY A 201 1.45 -6.14 8.16
N VAL A 202 1.81 -5.00 7.55
CA VAL A 202 3.21 -4.62 7.28
C VAL A 202 3.99 -4.44 8.58
N ALA A 203 3.42 -3.72 9.55
CA ALA A 203 4.06 -3.48 10.84
C ALA A 203 4.32 -4.78 11.63
N ARG A 204 3.36 -5.71 11.64
CA ARG A 204 3.57 -7.05 12.25
C ARG A 204 4.65 -7.83 11.53
N ARG A 205 4.74 -7.73 10.21
CA ARG A 205 5.79 -8.39 9.44
C ARG A 205 7.16 -7.82 9.74
N LEU A 206 7.28 -6.49 9.89
CA LEU A 206 8.50 -5.84 10.34
C LEU A 206 8.93 -6.34 11.72
N LEU A 207 8.01 -6.36 12.69
CA LEU A 207 8.29 -6.85 14.06
C LEU A 207 8.82 -8.29 14.05
N HIS A 208 8.21 -9.16 13.23
CA HIS A 208 8.65 -10.55 13.07
C HIS A 208 10.11 -10.63 12.61
N PHE A 209 10.52 -9.84 11.61
CA PHE A 209 11.91 -9.81 11.14
C PHE A 209 12.88 -9.23 12.16
N ILE A 210 12.48 -8.18 12.88
CA ILE A 210 13.35 -7.56 13.91
C ILE A 210 13.56 -8.52 15.09
N GLN A 211 12.57 -9.31 15.47
CA GLN A 211 12.67 -10.29 16.56
C GLN A 211 13.35 -11.60 16.15
N GLY A 212 13.71 -11.78 14.89
CA GLY A 212 14.35 -13.00 14.39
C GLY A 212 13.45 -14.24 14.45
N ARG A 213 12.13 -14.05 14.33
CA ARG A 213 11.12 -15.12 14.36
C ARG A 213 10.56 -15.40 12.98
#